data_92a8be6aa3d6b80007ce371037c02aa9
#
_entry.id   92a8be6aa3d6b80007ce371037c02aa9
#
_cell.length_a   1.000
_cell.length_b   1.000
_cell.length_c   1.000
_cell.angle_alpha   90.00
_cell.angle_beta   90.00
_cell.angle_gamma   90.00
#
_symmetry.space_group_name_H-M   'P 1'
#
loop_
_entity.id
_entity.type
_entity.pdbx_description
1 polymer ?
#
loop_
_entity_poly.entity_id
_entity_poly.type
_entity_poly.pdbx_seq_one_letter_code
_entity_poly.pdbx_strand_id
1 'polypeptide(L)'
;YKCVSVKKKRTDCKKKPVRKQWLEDLVVNEVMKVVMDDQAIEAIVSMVMDLQDRENTNLPLYEQQLQEAQRGIDNLLNAIQQGILTKSTKTRLEELEATKEDLEIKIANEKIAKPRISPEFVTFWLHKFRKLDVRQQSHRKMLIDAFVNAIYLYDDKLVLTFNYKDGTRTITLNDVKEAVKANTGSDLDCLGA
;
A
#
# COMPACT_ATOMS: atom_id res chain seq x y z
N TYR A 1 20.00 20.69 2.39
CA TYR A 1 18.83 21.14 1.62
C TYR A 1 18.64 22.65 1.81
N LYS A 2 18.36 23.36 0.73
CA LYS A 2 18.06 24.80 0.72
C LYS A 2 16.77 25.06 -0.04
N CYS A 3 16.03 26.08 0.36
CA CYS A 3 14.85 26.52 -0.39
C CYS A 3 15.25 26.92 -1.82
N VAL A 4 14.57 26.34 -2.82
CA VAL A 4 14.85 26.59 -4.25
C VAL A 4 14.62 28.05 -4.61
N SER A 5 13.62 28.70 -4.02
CA SER A 5 13.31 30.11 -4.24
C SER A 5 14.42 31.04 -3.75
N VAL A 6 15.03 30.74 -2.59
CA VAL A 6 16.22 31.45 -2.08
C VAL A 6 17.42 31.23 -3.00
N LYS A 7 17.65 29.98 -3.44
CA LYS A 7 18.74 29.64 -4.36
C LYS A 7 18.61 30.40 -5.70
N LYS A 8 17.39 30.61 -6.17
CA LYS A 8 17.06 31.30 -7.43
C LYS A 8 16.83 32.82 -7.23
N LYS A 9 17.04 33.37 -6.02
CA LYS A 9 16.82 34.79 -5.66
C LYS A 9 15.40 35.29 -6.03
N ARG A 10 14.38 34.43 -5.92
CA ARG A 10 13.00 34.74 -6.31
C ARG A 10 12.10 35.19 -5.15
N THR A 11 12.51 34.96 -3.91
CA THR A 11 11.75 35.34 -2.70
C THR A 11 12.70 35.62 -1.53
N ASP A 12 12.22 36.42 -0.57
CA ASP A 12 12.88 36.69 0.72
C ASP A 12 12.59 35.58 1.76
N CYS A 13 12.57 34.34 1.32
CA CYS A 13 12.33 33.20 2.22
C CYS A 13 13.46 33.13 3.27
N LYS A 14 13.11 33.29 4.54
CA LYS A 14 14.04 33.30 5.68
C LYS A 14 14.38 31.92 6.21
N LYS A 15 13.90 30.84 5.53
CA LYS A 15 14.16 29.46 5.97
C LYS A 15 15.63 29.11 5.92
N LYS A 16 16.15 28.65 7.06
CA LYS A 16 17.53 28.20 7.20
C LYS A 16 17.78 26.92 6.39
N PRO A 17 18.99 26.72 5.84
CA PRO A 17 19.34 25.48 5.18
C PRO A 17 19.42 24.34 6.20
N VAL A 18 18.95 23.14 5.81
CA VAL A 18 19.00 21.94 6.63
C VAL A 18 20.11 21.02 6.14
N ARG A 19 20.88 20.45 7.08
CA ARG A 19 21.94 19.49 6.73
C ARG A 19 21.30 18.23 6.15
N LYS A 20 21.78 17.80 4.98
CA LYS A 20 21.26 16.64 4.26
C LYS A 20 21.35 15.38 5.13
N GLN A 21 22.52 15.11 5.67
CA GLN A 21 22.78 13.91 6.46
C GLN A 21 21.84 13.80 7.67
N TRP A 22 21.69 14.88 8.43
CA TRP A 22 20.80 14.91 9.59
C TRP A 22 19.34 14.58 9.22
N LEU A 23 18.83 15.17 8.14
CA LEU A 23 17.46 14.91 7.71
C LEU A 23 17.26 13.47 7.24
N GLU A 24 18.23 12.96 6.47
CA GLU A 24 18.19 11.56 6.00
C GLU A 24 18.30 10.57 7.15
N ASP A 25 19.14 10.82 8.15
CA ASP A 25 19.27 9.97 9.33
C ASP A 25 17.98 9.94 10.13
N LEU A 26 17.35 11.10 10.34
CA LEU A 26 16.07 11.21 11.03
C LEU A 26 14.99 10.40 10.29
N VAL A 27 14.86 10.59 8.98
CA VAL A 27 13.85 9.91 8.16
C VAL A 27 14.07 8.39 8.15
N VAL A 28 15.31 7.95 7.95
CA VAL A 28 15.65 6.50 7.96
C VAL A 28 15.34 5.88 9.31
N ASN A 29 15.66 6.58 10.41
CA ASN A 29 15.35 6.07 11.76
C ASN A 29 13.84 5.94 11.98
N GLU A 30 13.02 6.90 11.52
CA GLU A 30 11.57 6.80 11.63
C GLU A 30 10.99 5.68 10.76
N VAL A 31 11.51 5.48 9.55
CA VAL A 31 11.13 4.35 8.70
C VAL A 31 11.50 3.02 9.38
N MET A 32 12.68 2.92 9.97
CA MET A 32 13.09 1.70 10.68
C MET A 32 12.21 1.39 11.89
N LYS A 33 11.70 2.40 12.61
CA LYS A 33 10.73 2.17 13.70
C LYS A 33 9.46 1.50 13.17
N VAL A 34 8.95 1.93 12.02
CA VAL A 34 7.77 1.31 11.37
C VAL A 34 8.07 -0.11 10.92
N VAL A 35 9.23 -0.33 10.28
CA VAL A 35 9.64 -1.65 9.79
C VAL A 35 9.87 -2.65 10.92
N MET A 36 10.34 -2.21 12.08
CA MET A 36 10.59 -3.05 13.25
C MET A 36 9.33 -3.30 14.09
N ASP A 37 8.27 -2.55 13.88
CA ASP A 37 7.01 -2.68 14.61
C ASP A 37 6.09 -3.70 13.90
N ASP A 38 5.82 -4.83 14.56
CA ASP A 38 4.96 -5.89 14.03
C ASP A 38 3.51 -5.41 13.84
N GLN A 39 3.00 -4.58 14.75
CA GLN A 39 1.65 -4.02 14.63
C GLN A 39 1.52 -3.09 13.43
N ALA A 40 2.55 -2.28 13.16
CA ALA A 40 2.59 -1.44 11.97
C ALA A 40 2.63 -2.28 10.68
N ILE A 41 3.38 -3.38 10.67
CA ILE A 41 3.41 -4.32 9.53
C ILE A 41 2.04 -4.97 9.33
N GLU A 42 1.40 -5.47 10.38
CA GLU A 42 0.05 -6.06 10.29
C GLU A 42 -0.97 -5.06 9.73
N ALA A 43 -0.92 -3.79 10.19
CA ALA A 43 -1.78 -2.73 9.67
C ALA A 43 -1.53 -2.46 8.17
N ILE A 44 -0.27 -2.44 7.73
CA ILE A 44 0.07 -2.27 6.31
C ILE A 44 -0.44 -3.46 5.48
N VAL A 45 -0.26 -4.69 5.96
CA VAL A 45 -0.75 -5.90 5.31
C VAL A 45 -2.27 -5.84 5.15
N SER A 46 -3.00 -5.52 6.22
CA SER A 46 -4.46 -5.36 6.18
C SER A 46 -4.89 -4.33 5.13
N MET A 47 -4.23 -3.18 5.09
CA MET A 47 -4.54 -2.14 4.09
C MET A 47 -4.30 -2.60 2.66
N VAL A 48 -3.22 -3.34 2.41
CA VAL A 48 -2.93 -3.89 1.08
C VAL A 48 -4.02 -4.88 0.66
N MET A 49 -4.49 -5.72 1.59
CA MET A 49 -5.59 -6.66 1.31
C MET A 49 -6.89 -5.91 1.02
N ASP A 50 -7.25 -4.91 1.83
CA ASP A 50 -8.43 -4.08 1.61
C ASP A 50 -8.41 -3.34 0.26
N LEU A 51 -7.24 -2.85 -0.16
CA LEU A 51 -7.07 -2.21 -1.46
C LEU A 51 -7.27 -3.21 -2.61
N GLN A 52 -6.71 -4.42 -2.51
CA GLN A 52 -6.91 -5.46 -3.50
C GLN A 52 -8.40 -5.84 -3.64
N ASP A 53 -9.12 -5.95 -2.52
CA ASP A 53 -10.54 -6.28 -2.54
C ASP A 53 -11.38 -5.17 -3.18
N ARG A 54 -11.03 -3.91 -2.96
CA ARG A 54 -11.71 -2.77 -3.59
C ARG A 54 -11.43 -2.65 -5.10
N GLU A 55 -10.23 -2.98 -5.54
CA GLU A 55 -9.85 -2.93 -6.95
C GLU A 55 -10.42 -4.08 -7.77
N ASN A 56 -10.79 -5.18 -7.14
CA ASN A 56 -11.38 -6.36 -7.77
C ASN A 56 -12.92 -6.39 -7.66
N THR A 57 -13.57 -5.25 -7.81
CA THR A 57 -15.04 -5.11 -7.67
C THR A 57 -15.83 -5.98 -8.67
N ASN A 58 -15.27 -6.28 -9.84
CA ASN A 58 -15.96 -7.09 -10.85
C ASN A 58 -15.89 -8.60 -10.56
N LEU A 59 -14.81 -9.08 -9.93
CA LEU A 59 -14.62 -10.51 -9.69
C LEU A 59 -15.72 -11.13 -8.81
N PRO A 60 -16.07 -10.55 -7.64
CA PRO A 60 -17.18 -11.07 -6.82
C PRO A 60 -18.53 -11.06 -7.57
N LEU A 61 -18.77 -10.04 -8.39
CA LEU A 61 -20.00 -9.95 -9.18
C LEU A 61 -20.07 -11.07 -10.23
N TYR A 62 -18.99 -11.34 -10.95
CA TYR A 62 -18.93 -12.41 -11.93
C TYR A 62 -19.05 -13.80 -11.27
N GLU A 63 -18.42 -14.01 -10.11
CA GLU A 63 -18.54 -15.25 -9.34
C GLU A 63 -19.97 -15.47 -8.82
N GLN A 64 -20.65 -14.42 -8.37
CA GLN A 64 -22.07 -14.51 -8.01
C GLN A 64 -22.94 -14.86 -9.21
N GLN A 65 -22.77 -14.18 -10.35
CA GLN A 65 -23.54 -14.46 -11.57
C GLN A 65 -23.30 -15.89 -12.08
N LEU A 66 -22.05 -16.38 -11.99
CA LEU A 66 -21.72 -17.76 -12.34
C LEU A 66 -22.47 -18.76 -11.46
N GLN A 67 -22.52 -18.50 -10.15
CA GLN A 67 -23.27 -19.35 -9.22
C GLN A 67 -24.77 -19.34 -9.52
N GLU A 68 -25.34 -18.19 -9.89
CA GLU A 68 -26.74 -18.07 -10.27
C GLU A 68 -27.04 -18.82 -11.58
N ALA A 69 -26.15 -18.71 -12.59
CA ALA A 69 -26.27 -19.46 -13.83
C ALA A 69 -26.19 -20.97 -13.59
N GLN A 70 -25.25 -21.43 -12.77
CA GLN A 70 -25.12 -22.86 -12.41
C GLN A 70 -26.37 -23.38 -11.69
N ARG A 71 -26.93 -22.63 -10.71
CA ARG A 71 -28.19 -23.00 -10.05
C ARG A 71 -29.35 -23.10 -11.06
N GLY A 72 -29.39 -22.18 -12.05
CA GLY A 72 -30.39 -22.21 -13.11
C GLY A 72 -30.29 -23.47 -13.95
N ILE A 73 -29.07 -23.87 -14.33
CA ILE A 73 -28.79 -25.11 -15.08
C ILE A 73 -29.24 -26.32 -14.24
N ASP A 74 -28.84 -26.41 -12.97
CA ASP A 74 -29.19 -27.53 -12.09
C ASP A 74 -30.72 -27.68 -11.92
N ASN A 75 -31.44 -26.57 -11.79
CA ASN A 75 -32.90 -26.56 -11.68
C ASN A 75 -33.57 -27.06 -12.98
N LEU A 76 -33.07 -26.64 -14.16
CA LEU A 76 -33.58 -27.12 -15.43
C LEU A 76 -33.30 -28.60 -15.66
N LEU A 77 -32.10 -29.07 -15.29
CA LEU A 77 -31.75 -30.48 -15.37
C LEU A 77 -32.66 -31.33 -14.47
N ASN A 78 -32.94 -30.86 -13.25
CA ASN A 78 -33.89 -31.52 -12.36
C ASN A 78 -35.32 -31.60 -12.96
N ALA A 79 -35.79 -30.51 -13.58
CA ALA A 79 -37.09 -30.47 -14.26
C ALA A 79 -37.13 -31.44 -15.45
N ILE A 80 -36.07 -31.50 -16.25
CA ILE A 80 -35.92 -32.46 -17.35
C ILE A 80 -35.95 -33.90 -16.85
N GLN A 81 -35.25 -34.21 -15.76
CA GLN A 81 -35.30 -35.54 -15.13
C GLN A 81 -36.71 -35.95 -14.67
N GLN A 82 -37.53 -34.97 -14.29
CA GLN A 82 -38.95 -35.16 -13.93
C GLN A 82 -39.86 -35.27 -15.15
N GLY A 83 -39.33 -35.24 -16.37
CA GLY A 83 -40.09 -35.39 -17.61
C GLY A 83 -40.57 -34.05 -18.21
N ILE A 84 -40.16 -32.90 -17.69
CA ILE A 84 -40.51 -31.58 -18.23
C ILE A 84 -39.48 -31.20 -19.30
N LEU A 85 -39.71 -31.61 -20.53
CA LEU A 85 -38.87 -31.27 -21.69
C LEU A 85 -39.69 -30.52 -22.73
N THR A 86 -39.45 -29.21 -22.84
CA THR A 86 -40.09 -28.34 -23.82
C THR A 86 -39.02 -27.64 -24.68
N LYS A 87 -39.42 -27.06 -25.81
CA LYS A 87 -38.52 -26.24 -26.61
C LYS A 87 -37.92 -25.11 -25.80
N SER A 88 -38.70 -24.50 -24.92
CA SER A 88 -38.28 -23.40 -24.05
C SER A 88 -37.24 -23.83 -23.01
N THR A 89 -37.37 -25.05 -22.42
CA THR A 89 -36.39 -25.56 -21.48
C THR A 89 -35.05 -25.81 -22.16
N LYS A 90 -35.06 -26.31 -23.39
CA LYS A 90 -33.84 -26.51 -24.18
C LYS A 90 -33.15 -25.18 -24.48
N THR A 91 -33.88 -24.20 -25.05
CA THR A 91 -33.31 -22.88 -25.37
C THR A 91 -32.76 -22.22 -24.11
N ARG A 92 -33.47 -22.26 -22.99
CA ARG A 92 -33.00 -21.66 -21.75
C ARG A 92 -31.76 -22.33 -21.18
N LEU A 93 -31.62 -23.64 -21.32
CA LEU A 93 -30.42 -24.35 -20.91
C LEU A 93 -29.22 -23.92 -21.76
N GLU A 94 -29.36 -23.85 -23.09
CA GLU A 94 -28.32 -23.36 -24.01
C GLU A 94 -27.88 -21.94 -23.69
N GLU A 95 -28.81 -21.03 -23.35
CA GLU A 95 -28.50 -19.65 -22.92
C GLU A 95 -27.71 -19.62 -21.61
N LEU A 96 -28.09 -20.44 -20.62
CA LEU A 96 -27.40 -20.48 -19.34
C LEU A 96 -26.00 -21.09 -19.45
N GLU A 97 -25.84 -22.11 -20.29
CA GLU A 97 -24.54 -22.73 -20.57
C GLU A 97 -23.60 -21.72 -21.26
N ALA A 98 -24.08 -20.99 -22.28
CA ALA A 98 -23.31 -19.93 -22.91
C ALA A 98 -22.94 -18.79 -21.94
N THR A 99 -23.88 -18.41 -21.05
CA THR A 99 -23.62 -17.39 -20.01
C THR A 99 -22.55 -17.87 -19.03
N LYS A 100 -22.61 -19.13 -18.62
CA LYS A 100 -21.61 -19.75 -17.74
C LYS A 100 -20.22 -19.69 -18.37
N GLU A 101 -20.07 -20.12 -19.63
CA GLU A 101 -18.81 -20.12 -20.35
C GLU A 101 -18.21 -18.69 -20.45
N ASP A 102 -19.03 -17.69 -20.80
CA ASP A 102 -18.61 -16.28 -20.87
C ASP A 102 -18.13 -15.75 -19.51
N LEU A 103 -18.83 -16.10 -18.42
CA LEU A 103 -18.45 -15.71 -17.08
C LEU A 103 -17.17 -16.39 -16.62
N GLU A 104 -16.96 -17.66 -16.93
CA GLU A 104 -15.71 -18.38 -16.63
C GLU A 104 -14.51 -17.72 -17.33
N ILE A 105 -14.66 -17.31 -18.60
CA ILE A 105 -13.64 -16.58 -19.35
C ILE A 105 -13.37 -15.20 -18.70
N LYS A 106 -14.41 -14.46 -18.33
CA LYS A 106 -14.26 -13.15 -17.66
C LYS A 106 -13.53 -13.26 -16.32
N ILE A 107 -13.89 -14.27 -15.50
CA ILE A 107 -13.24 -14.55 -14.23
C ILE A 107 -11.76 -14.89 -14.43
N ALA A 108 -11.45 -15.76 -15.41
CA ALA A 108 -10.08 -16.14 -15.73
C ALA A 108 -9.25 -14.93 -16.16
N ASN A 109 -9.79 -14.07 -17.02
CA ASN A 109 -9.14 -12.84 -17.48
C ASN A 109 -8.88 -11.85 -16.33
N GLU A 110 -9.84 -11.64 -15.42
CA GLU A 110 -9.65 -10.77 -14.25
C GLU A 110 -8.57 -11.33 -13.32
N LYS A 111 -8.55 -12.63 -13.07
CA LYS A 111 -7.53 -13.28 -12.22
C LYS A 111 -6.12 -13.18 -12.83
N ILE A 112 -5.98 -13.22 -14.14
CA ILE A 112 -4.70 -13.03 -14.85
C ILE A 112 -4.28 -11.55 -14.83
N ALA A 113 -5.21 -10.65 -15.10
CA ALA A 113 -4.94 -9.21 -15.16
C ALA A 113 -4.54 -8.61 -13.80
N LYS A 114 -5.10 -9.15 -12.71
CA LYS A 114 -4.88 -8.68 -11.34
C LYS A 114 -4.57 -9.85 -10.40
N PRO A 115 -3.34 -10.39 -10.43
CA PRO A 115 -2.97 -11.49 -9.54
C PRO A 115 -3.05 -11.03 -8.09
N ARG A 116 -3.73 -11.79 -7.25
CA ARG A 116 -3.81 -11.51 -5.82
C ARG A 116 -2.49 -11.82 -5.14
N ILE A 117 -2.00 -10.84 -4.39
CA ILE A 117 -0.84 -11.00 -3.52
C ILE A 117 -1.34 -11.54 -2.18
N SER A 118 -0.68 -12.56 -1.62
CA SER A 118 -1.08 -13.10 -0.31
C SER A 118 -0.56 -12.24 0.85
N PRO A 119 -1.24 -12.24 2.01
CA PRO A 119 -0.78 -11.57 3.22
C PRO A 119 0.63 -12.00 3.64
N GLU A 120 0.93 -13.30 3.52
CA GLU A 120 2.23 -13.88 3.88
C GLU A 120 3.33 -13.35 2.96
N PHE A 121 3.04 -13.17 1.66
CA PHE A 121 4.00 -12.60 0.73
C PHE A 121 4.30 -11.14 1.06
N VAL A 122 3.30 -10.33 1.39
CA VAL A 122 3.48 -8.92 1.79
C VAL A 122 4.30 -8.85 3.08
N THR A 123 3.95 -9.64 4.08
CA THR A 123 4.68 -9.74 5.35
C THR A 123 6.14 -10.14 5.13
N PHE A 124 6.38 -11.19 4.34
CA PHE A 124 7.73 -11.63 3.99
C PHE A 124 8.53 -10.52 3.28
N TRP A 125 7.89 -9.80 2.36
CA TRP A 125 8.52 -8.71 1.63
C TRP A 125 8.88 -7.54 2.56
N LEU A 126 8.00 -7.16 3.47
CA LEU A 126 8.25 -6.11 4.47
C LEU A 126 9.37 -6.52 5.44
N HIS A 127 9.41 -7.77 5.87
CA HIS A 127 10.47 -8.26 6.77
C HIS A 127 11.88 -8.24 6.15
N LYS A 128 12.00 -8.23 4.82
CA LYS A 128 13.32 -8.05 4.16
C LYS A 128 13.97 -6.72 4.53
N PHE A 129 13.18 -5.67 4.74
CA PHE A 129 13.70 -4.36 5.12
C PHE A 129 14.33 -4.32 6.51
N ARG A 130 13.94 -5.23 7.42
CA ARG A 130 14.55 -5.38 8.76
C ARG A 130 16.03 -5.76 8.70
N LYS A 131 16.45 -6.43 7.64
CA LYS A 131 17.82 -6.91 7.46
C LYS A 131 18.72 -5.91 6.73
N LEU A 132 18.20 -4.74 6.36
CA LEU A 132 18.98 -3.75 5.65
C LEU A 132 19.96 -3.04 6.58
N ASP A 133 21.20 -2.91 6.12
CA ASP A 133 22.23 -2.13 6.82
C ASP A 133 22.06 -0.64 6.50
N VAL A 134 21.55 0.11 7.46
CA VAL A 134 21.30 1.56 7.34
C VAL A 134 22.57 2.41 7.19
N ARG A 135 23.77 1.80 7.30
CA ARG A 135 25.04 2.47 7.03
C ARG A 135 25.31 2.55 5.52
N GLN A 136 24.71 1.65 4.73
CA GLN A 136 24.87 1.63 3.29
C GLN A 136 23.87 2.60 2.61
N GLN A 137 24.40 3.49 1.78
CA GLN A 137 23.58 4.51 1.09
C GLN A 137 22.51 3.90 0.17
N SER A 138 22.81 2.76 -0.47
CA SER A 138 21.84 2.03 -1.32
C SER A 138 20.65 1.52 -0.51
N HIS A 139 20.91 0.96 0.68
CA HIS A 139 19.85 0.47 1.57
C HIS A 139 18.99 1.60 2.14
N ARG A 140 19.62 2.72 2.51
CA ARG A 140 18.89 3.95 2.94
C ARG A 140 17.96 4.45 1.84
N LYS A 141 18.45 4.52 0.61
CA LYS A 141 17.63 4.91 -0.53
C LYS A 141 16.47 3.96 -0.72
N MET A 142 16.69 2.65 -0.65
CA MET A 142 15.65 1.62 -0.78
C MET A 142 14.55 1.79 0.28
N LEU A 143 14.92 2.07 1.55
CA LEU A 143 13.96 2.34 2.63
C LEU A 143 13.13 3.59 2.34
N ILE A 144 13.77 4.68 1.94
CA ILE A 144 13.09 5.94 1.64
C ILE A 144 12.15 5.76 0.45
N ASP A 145 12.62 5.17 -0.65
CA ASP A 145 11.82 4.97 -1.87
C ASP A 145 10.60 4.05 -1.63
N ALA A 146 10.73 3.06 -0.73
CA ALA A 146 9.65 2.13 -0.43
C ALA A 146 8.59 2.72 0.51
N PHE A 147 9.01 3.46 1.54
CA PHE A 147 8.11 3.84 2.63
C PHE A 147 7.72 5.31 2.66
N VAL A 148 8.54 6.22 2.13
CA VAL A 148 8.33 7.66 2.27
C VAL A 148 7.65 8.25 1.05
N ASN A 149 6.50 8.90 1.28
CA ASN A 149 5.80 9.66 0.24
C ASN A 149 6.32 11.09 0.14
N ALA A 150 6.29 11.84 1.26
CA ALA A 150 6.74 13.23 1.29
C ALA A 150 7.27 13.64 2.67
N ILE A 151 8.13 14.65 2.66
CA ILE A 151 8.68 15.27 3.86
C ILE A 151 8.37 16.76 3.82
N TYR A 152 7.60 17.24 4.81
CA TYR A 152 7.28 18.66 4.97
C TYR A 152 8.07 19.22 6.14
N LEU A 153 8.93 20.19 5.86
CA LEU A 153 9.76 20.82 6.86
C LEU A 153 9.19 22.20 7.24
N TYR A 154 8.76 22.32 8.49
CA TYR A 154 8.31 23.57 9.11
C TYR A 154 9.44 24.16 9.99
N ASP A 155 9.19 25.29 10.62
CA ASP A 155 10.20 25.94 11.46
C ASP A 155 10.31 25.26 12.84
N ASP A 156 9.22 24.67 13.32
CA ASP A 156 9.05 24.04 14.63
C ASP A 156 8.87 22.52 14.58
N LYS A 157 8.57 21.97 13.41
CA LYS A 157 8.27 20.54 13.23
C LYS A 157 8.64 20.02 11.86
N LEU A 158 8.72 18.70 11.75
CA LEU A 158 8.82 17.96 10.51
C LEU A 158 7.60 17.03 10.41
N VAL A 159 6.95 17.01 9.26
CA VAL A 159 5.88 16.06 8.97
C VAL A 159 6.37 15.08 7.93
N LEU A 160 6.37 13.80 8.29
CA LEU A 160 6.74 12.69 7.43
C LEU A 160 5.47 11.95 7.02
N THR A 161 5.23 11.83 5.72
CA THR A 161 4.12 11.03 5.19
C THR A 161 4.67 9.78 4.54
N PHE A 162 4.01 8.65 4.83
CA PHE A 162 4.39 7.34 4.31
C PHE A 162 3.52 6.95 3.10
N ASN A 163 3.99 5.99 2.32
CA ASN A 163 3.31 5.46 1.14
C ASN A 163 2.09 4.56 1.45
N TYR A 164 1.68 4.46 2.71
CA TYR A 164 0.48 3.74 3.11
C TYR A 164 -0.54 4.70 3.74
N LYS A 165 -1.82 4.33 3.68
CA LYS A 165 -2.93 5.16 4.17
C LYS A 165 -2.75 5.46 5.67
N ASP A 166 -3.08 6.69 6.06
CA ASP A 166 -2.94 7.19 7.43
C ASP A 166 -1.51 7.18 8.01
N GLY A 167 -0.52 6.85 7.17
CA GLY A 167 0.89 6.88 7.51
C GLY A 167 1.45 8.30 7.57
N THR A 168 0.93 9.15 8.46
CA THR A 168 1.48 10.48 8.71
C THR A 168 2.08 10.54 10.10
N ARG A 169 3.35 10.92 10.19
CA ARG A 169 4.03 11.14 11.46
C ARG A 169 4.50 12.58 11.58
N THR A 170 4.09 13.24 12.65
CA THR A 170 4.59 14.57 13.00
C THR A 170 5.69 14.41 14.04
N ILE A 171 6.85 14.98 13.73
CA ILE A 171 8.01 15.00 14.63
C ILE A 171 8.21 16.46 15.04
N THR A 172 8.13 16.74 16.33
CA THR A 172 8.35 18.08 16.88
C THR A 172 9.83 18.30 17.16
N LEU A 173 10.23 19.58 17.33
CA LEU A 173 11.60 19.91 17.77
C LEU A 173 11.93 19.31 19.14
N ASN A 174 10.94 19.11 20.01
CA ASN A 174 11.16 18.47 21.30
C ASN A 174 11.48 16.99 21.13
N ASP A 175 10.76 16.26 20.27
CA ASP A 175 11.06 14.85 19.97
C ASP A 175 12.48 14.69 19.43
N VAL A 176 12.92 15.64 18.57
CA VAL A 176 14.28 15.65 18.03
C VAL A 176 15.30 15.89 19.12
N LYS A 177 15.06 16.85 20.04
CA LYS A 177 15.97 17.18 21.14
C LYS A 177 16.09 16.02 22.12
N GLU A 178 15.00 15.30 22.40
CA GLU A 178 15.01 14.12 23.26
C GLU A 178 15.78 12.96 22.61
N ALA A 179 15.57 12.72 21.30
CA ALA A 179 16.31 11.70 20.57
C ALA A 179 17.82 12.00 20.48
N VAL A 180 18.19 13.28 20.33
CA VAL A 180 19.61 13.70 20.32
C VAL A 180 20.23 13.58 21.71
N LYS A 181 19.50 13.89 22.80
CA LYS A 181 19.99 13.69 24.18
C LYS A 181 20.19 12.21 24.51
N ALA A 182 19.35 11.31 23.97
CA ALA A 182 19.48 9.87 24.14
C ALA A 182 20.69 9.30 23.37
N ASN A 183 21.07 9.91 22.25
CA ASN A 183 22.26 9.58 21.47
C ASN A 183 23.35 10.64 21.74
N THR A 184 24.02 10.56 22.89
CA THR A 184 25.12 11.45 23.29
C THR A 184 26.17 11.63 22.20
N GLY A 185 26.11 12.73 21.45
CA GLY A 185 27.13 13.08 20.46
C GLY A 185 26.76 14.37 19.73
N SER A 186 27.17 15.52 20.28
CA SER A 186 27.49 16.82 19.66
C SER A 186 26.99 17.04 18.22
N ASP A 187 25.80 17.65 18.05
CA ASP A 187 25.46 18.42 16.83
C ASP A 187 24.18 19.26 16.99
N LEU A 188 23.96 19.84 18.21
CA LEU A 188 22.82 20.73 18.51
C LEU A 188 22.99 22.17 18.01
N ASP A 189 24.18 22.54 17.52
CA ASP A 189 24.49 23.92 17.11
C ASP A 189 23.85 24.37 15.79
N CYS A 190 23.04 23.53 15.14
CA CYS A 190 22.46 23.86 13.86
C CYS A 190 21.02 24.37 13.88
N LEU A 191 20.38 24.39 15.07
CA LEU A 191 19.00 24.86 15.24
C LEU A 191 18.88 26.17 16.02
N GLY A 192 20.00 26.75 16.44
CA GLY A 192 20.00 27.95 17.26
C GLY A 192 21.06 28.97 16.83
N ALA A 193 20.87 29.66 15.71
CA ALA A 193 21.38 30.97 15.41
C ALA A 193 20.81 31.49 14.10
#